data_3185d237bfa44bd877cb1dd4bcca9daa
#
_entry.id   3185d237bfa44bd877cb1dd4bcca9daa
#
_cell.length_a   1.000
_cell.length_b   1.000
_cell.length_c   1.000
_cell.angle_alpha   90.00
_cell.angle_beta   90.00
_cell.angle_gamma   90.00
#
_symmetry.space_group_name_H-M   'P 1'
#
loop_
_entity.id
_entity.type
_entity.pdbx_description
1 polymer ?
#
loop_
_entity_poly.entity_id
_entity_poly.type
_entity_poly.pdbx_seq_one_letter_code
_entity_poly.pdbx_strand_id
1 'polypeptide(L)'
;MVGSSYTFIYGAFAAVPLFLLWIYLSWNIVLMGGILVHSMSAYQSEEQAMRPTVLKALDVLYLFWQRQQVGKSVREVEILNDKHAVVRGLDSETWRELRDIFIRKKIITQNDKGQYLLCRDLSSIKFWQLKEWVNDERPLDTEDITAHLEWQEHAYSLLRQQRDDQRQLLQASLVELYSK
;
A
#
# COMPACT_ATOMS: atom_id res chain seq x y z
N MET A 1 29.50 -41.74 -54.79
CA MET A 1 29.38 -40.34 -54.25
C MET A 1 27.94 -39.84 -54.32
N VAL A 2 27.00 -40.48 -53.61
CA VAL A 2 25.58 -40.07 -53.62
C VAL A 2 25.06 -39.71 -52.20
N GLY A 3 25.89 -39.90 -51.19
CA GLY A 3 25.49 -39.74 -49.79
C GLY A 3 25.52 -38.29 -49.24
N SER A 4 26.25 -37.36 -49.87
CA SER A 4 26.43 -36.01 -49.33
C SER A 4 25.27 -35.04 -49.62
N SER A 5 24.54 -35.24 -50.71
CA SER A 5 23.41 -34.38 -51.08
C SER A 5 22.17 -34.57 -50.21
N TYR A 6 21.90 -35.80 -49.78
CA TYR A 6 20.76 -36.10 -48.89
C TYR A 6 20.93 -35.52 -47.49
N THR A 7 22.14 -35.57 -46.93
CA THR A 7 22.48 -35.03 -45.64
C THR A 7 22.35 -33.49 -45.61
N PHE A 8 22.66 -32.83 -46.72
CA PHE A 8 22.53 -31.38 -46.85
C PHE A 8 21.06 -30.92 -46.92
N ILE A 9 20.23 -31.68 -47.65
CA ILE A 9 18.81 -31.39 -47.81
C ILE A 9 18.06 -31.62 -46.46
N TYR A 10 18.32 -32.73 -45.79
CA TYR A 10 17.71 -33.00 -44.47
C TYR A 10 18.19 -32.03 -43.38
N GLY A 11 19.43 -31.57 -43.42
CA GLY A 11 19.96 -30.55 -42.50
C GLY A 11 19.30 -29.19 -42.69
N ALA A 12 19.06 -28.78 -43.92
CA ALA A 12 18.35 -27.53 -44.22
C ALA A 12 16.87 -27.57 -43.77
N PHE A 13 16.18 -28.68 -43.96
CA PHE A 13 14.80 -28.89 -43.50
C PHE A 13 14.70 -28.94 -42.00
N ALA A 14 15.69 -29.45 -41.27
CA ALA A 14 15.72 -29.46 -39.83
C ALA A 14 16.06 -28.09 -39.19
N ALA A 15 16.78 -27.24 -39.93
CA ALA A 15 17.17 -25.92 -39.44
C ALA A 15 15.96 -24.97 -39.23
N VAL A 16 14.96 -25.07 -40.08
CA VAL A 16 13.76 -24.23 -39.98
C VAL A 16 12.94 -24.51 -38.69
N PRO A 17 12.57 -25.78 -38.38
CA PRO A 17 11.89 -26.07 -37.12
C PRO A 17 12.72 -25.72 -35.89
N LEU A 18 14.05 -25.95 -35.96
CA LEU A 18 14.94 -25.61 -34.85
C LEU A 18 15.02 -24.12 -34.60
N PHE A 19 15.06 -23.32 -35.65
CA PHE A 19 15.01 -21.84 -35.55
C PHE A 19 13.68 -21.35 -34.98
N LEU A 20 12.56 -21.92 -35.42
CA LEU A 20 11.25 -21.60 -34.88
C LEU A 20 11.14 -21.99 -33.40
N LEU A 21 11.68 -23.15 -33.02
CA LEU A 21 11.74 -23.57 -31.62
C LEU A 21 12.56 -22.59 -30.78
N TRP A 22 13.70 -22.14 -31.31
CA TRP A 22 14.54 -21.15 -30.62
C TRP A 22 13.82 -19.82 -30.39
N ILE A 23 13.12 -19.31 -31.41
CA ILE A 23 12.29 -18.09 -31.27
C ILE A 23 11.21 -18.31 -30.22
N TYR A 24 10.51 -19.45 -30.28
CA TYR A 24 9.48 -19.80 -29.31
C TYR A 24 10.01 -19.80 -27.86
N LEU A 25 11.16 -20.46 -27.64
CA LEU A 25 11.78 -20.47 -26.32
C LEU A 25 12.22 -19.09 -25.86
N SER A 26 12.78 -18.28 -26.75
CA SER A 26 13.17 -16.90 -26.43
C SER A 26 11.97 -16.06 -25.96
N TRP A 27 10.84 -16.15 -26.64
CA TRP A 27 9.61 -15.48 -26.24
C TRP A 27 9.09 -15.97 -24.90
N ASN A 28 9.12 -17.27 -24.64
CA ASN A 28 8.71 -17.84 -23.37
C ASN A 28 9.58 -17.32 -22.21
N ILE A 29 10.88 -17.22 -22.40
CA ILE A 29 11.79 -16.67 -21.38
C ILE A 29 11.47 -15.21 -21.09
N VAL A 30 11.23 -14.39 -22.11
CA VAL A 30 10.87 -12.98 -21.94
C VAL A 30 9.53 -12.82 -21.21
N LEU A 31 8.51 -13.59 -21.61
CA LEU A 31 7.19 -13.56 -20.95
C LEU A 31 7.28 -14.02 -19.49
N MET A 32 8.02 -15.12 -19.24
CA MET A 32 8.23 -15.63 -17.89
C MET A 32 8.98 -14.63 -17.01
N GLY A 33 9.98 -13.96 -17.56
CA GLY A 33 10.71 -12.88 -16.89
C GLY A 33 9.78 -11.72 -16.53
N GLY A 34 8.91 -11.31 -17.43
CA GLY A 34 7.91 -10.27 -17.18
C GLY A 34 6.92 -10.64 -16.07
N ILE A 35 6.43 -11.88 -16.08
CA ILE A 35 5.52 -12.40 -15.03
C ILE A 35 6.24 -12.44 -13.68
N LEU A 36 7.49 -12.90 -13.64
CA LEU A 36 8.28 -12.94 -12.39
C LEU A 36 8.49 -11.56 -11.80
N VAL A 37 8.88 -10.58 -12.61
CA VAL A 37 9.06 -9.19 -12.16
C VAL A 37 7.74 -8.62 -11.62
N HIS A 38 6.63 -8.85 -12.33
CA HIS A 38 5.31 -8.40 -11.89
C HIS A 38 4.88 -9.08 -10.59
N SER A 39 5.09 -10.39 -10.47
CA SER A 39 4.76 -11.16 -9.27
C SER A 39 5.57 -10.70 -8.04
N MET A 40 6.87 -10.46 -8.20
CA MET A 40 7.71 -9.94 -7.11
C MET A 40 7.29 -8.54 -6.67
N SER A 41 6.90 -7.69 -7.61
CA SER A 41 6.39 -6.35 -7.31
C SER A 41 5.04 -6.39 -6.59
N ALA A 42 4.15 -7.32 -6.97
CA ALA A 42 2.86 -7.52 -6.33
C ALA A 42 3.00 -8.06 -4.90
N TYR A 43 3.93 -8.98 -4.66
CA TYR A 43 4.13 -9.58 -3.34
C TYR A 43 4.57 -8.57 -2.27
N GLN A 44 5.44 -7.62 -2.64
CA GLN A 44 5.83 -6.52 -1.73
C GLN A 44 4.68 -5.55 -1.44
N SER A 45 3.72 -5.44 -2.35
CA SER A 45 2.55 -4.56 -2.19
C SER A 45 1.45 -5.17 -1.32
N GLU A 46 1.29 -6.51 -1.28
CA GLU A 46 0.23 -7.17 -0.52
C GLU A 46 0.39 -7.02 0.99
N GLU A 47 1.60 -7.22 1.51
CA GLU A 47 1.89 -7.08 2.94
C GLU A 47 1.66 -5.64 3.43
N GLN A 48 1.94 -4.66 2.57
CA GLN A 48 1.74 -3.25 2.84
C GLN A 48 0.29 -2.78 2.54
N ALA A 49 -0.40 -3.44 1.61
CA ALA A 49 -1.80 -3.15 1.29
C ALA A 49 -2.75 -3.56 2.43
N MET A 50 -2.38 -4.55 3.25
CA MET A 50 -3.17 -5.01 4.41
C MET A 50 -3.19 -4.02 5.58
N ARG A 51 -2.31 -2.99 5.59
CA ARG A 51 -2.33 -1.99 6.67
C ARG A 51 -3.63 -1.17 6.63
N PRO A 52 -4.32 -1.03 7.77
CA PRO A 52 -5.52 -0.21 7.87
C PRO A 52 -5.29 1.22 7.37
N THR A 53 -6.25 1.77 6.66
CA THR A 53 -6.16 3.11 6.08
C THR A 53 -5.98 4.20 7.15
N VAL A 54 -6.51 3.98 8.36
CA VAL A 54 -6.32 4.90 9.48
C VAL A 54 -4.84 5.01 9.90
N LEU A 55 -4.07 3.92 9.83
CA LEU A 55 -2.64 3.95 10.14
C LEU A 55 -1.85 4.66 9.04
N LYS A 56 -2.19 4.41 7.77
CA LYS A 56 -1.63 5.14 6.63
C LYS A 56 -1.92 6.65 6.75
N ALA A 57 -3.13 7.01 7.20
CA ALA A 57 -3.52 8.39 7.45
C ALA A 57 -2.69 9.04 8.57
N LEU A 58 -2.42 8.32 9.66
CA LEU A 58 -1.54 8.78 10.74
C LEU A 58 -0.11 9.01 10.26
N ASP A 59 0.45 8.07 9.49
CA ASP A 59 1.81 8.19 8.93
C ASP A 59 1.93 9.45 8.04
N VAL A 60 0.93 9.68 7.19
CA VAL A 60 0.87 10.88 6.34
C VAL A 60 0.79 12.15 7.17
N LEU A 61 -0.10 12.21 8.16
CA LEU A 61 -0.24 13.39 9.02
C LEU A 61 1.02 13.65 9.85
N TYR A 62 1.73 12.60 10.27
CA TYR A 62 3.01 12.72 10.94
C TYR A 62 4.08 13.35 10.03
N LEU A 63 4.14 12.95 8.75
CA LEU A 63 5.02 13.58 7.78
C LEU A 63 4.70 15.07 7.61
N PHE A 64 3.43 15.43 7.53
CA PHE A 64 2.99 16.83 7.46
C PHE A 64 3.39 17.60 8.70
N TRP A 65 3.22 17.03 9.88
CA TRP A 65 3.60 17.63 11.14
C TRP A 65 5.12 17.87 11.22
N GLN A 66 5.94 16.90 10.86
CA GLN A 66 7.39 17.07 10.80
C GLN A 66 7.81 18.20 9.85
N ARG A 67 7.18 18.27 8.68
CA ARG A 67 7.48 19.30 7.69
C ARG A 67 7.06 20.70 8.15
N GLN A 68 5.94 20.78 8.84
CA GLN A 68 5.46 22.01 9.42
C GLN A 68 6.43 22.59 10.47
N GLN A 69 7.03 21.73 11.32
CA GLN A 69 8.01 22.15 12.31
C GLN A 69 9.24 22.84 11.68
N VAL A 70 9.56 22.48 10.44
CA VAL A 70 10.69 23.03 9.67
C VAL A 70 10.23 24.13 8.70
N GLY A 71 8.94 24.49 8.68
CA GLY A 71 8.37 25.47 7.78
C GLY A 71 8.38 25.06 6.31
N LYS A 72 8.37 23.74 6.02
CA LYS A 72 8.40 23.19 4.66
C LYS A 72 7.06 22.63 4.24
N SER A 73 6.72 22.82 2.96
CA SER A 73 5.61 22.15 2.31
C SER A 73 5.98 20.72 1.89
N VAL A 74 4.98 19.88 1.68
CA VAL A 74 5.11 18.48 1.25
C VAL A 74 4.70 18.36 -0.20
N ARG A 75 5.52 17.70 -1.04
CA ARG A 75 5.19 17.37 -2.42
C ARG A 75 4.56 15.98 -2.49
N GLU A 76 3.66 15.78 -3.42
CA GLU A 76 3.00 14.48 -3.62
C GLU A 76 4.01 13.34 -3.85
N VAL A 77 5.07 13.63 -4.59
CA VAL A 77 6.17 12.67 -4.81
C VAL A 77 6.87 12.25 -3.51
N GLU A 78 6.91 13.10 -2.50
CA GLU A 78 7.50 12.78 -1.19
C GLU A 78 6.60 11.85 -0.37
N ILE A 79 5.28 11.95 -0.56
CA ILE A 79 4.27 11.12 0.12
C ILE A 79 4.26 9.71 -0.48
N LEU A 80 4.35 9.61 -1.82
CA LEU A 80 4.29 8.33 -2.55
C LEU A 80 5.65 7.63 -2.66
N ASN A 81 6.75 8.30 -2.25
CA ASN A 81 8.07 7.73 -2.36
C ASN A 81 8.41 6.92 -1.10
N ASP A 82 8.51 5.62 -1.24
CA ASP A 82 8.85 4.63 -0.20
C ASP A 82 10.19 4.89 0.55
N LYS A 83 10.96 5.87 0.09
CA LYS A 83 12.23 6.24 0.73
C LYS A 83 12.06 6.92 2.09
N HIS A 84 10.89 7.45 2.40
CA HIS A 84 10.58 7.92 3.74
C HIS A 84 10.09 6.75 4.58
N ALA A 85 10.88 6.34 5.56
CA ALA A 85 10.56 5.24 6.47
C ALA A 85 9.23 5.39 7.23
N VAL A 86 8.62 6.57 7.17
CA VAL A 86 7.38 6.92 7.88
C VAL A 86 6.14 6.51 7.10
N VAL A 87 6.10 6.78 5.78
CA VAL A 87 4.91 6.50 4.94
C VAL A 87 5.21 5.28 4.08
N ARG A 88 4.92 4.09 4.61
CA ARG A 88 5.11 2.83 3.89
C ARG A 88 3.78 2.26 3.38
N GLY A 89 3.80 1.75 2.15
CA GLY A 89 2.66 1.04 1.57
C GLY A 89 1.46 1.94 1.28
N LEU A 90 1.69 3.22 1.05
CA LEU A 90 0.66 4.12 0.57
C LEU A 90 0.65 4.09 -0.96
N ASP A 91 -0.40 3.50 -1.52
CA ASP A 91 -0.65 3.53 -2.95
C ASP A 91 -1.31 4.85 -3.38
N SER A 92 -1.23 5.15 -4.68
CA SER A 92 -1.74 6.40 -5.24
C SER A 92 -3.26 6.57 -5.09
N GLU A 93 -4.01 5.48 -5.01
CA GLU A 93 -5.46 5.50 -4.86
C GLU A 93 -5.84 5.86 -3.42
N THR A 94 -5.26 5.15 -2.44
CA THR A 94 -5.44 5.46 -1.01
C THR A 94 -5.00 6.90 -0.69
N TRP A 95 -3.88 7.36 -1.29
CA TRP A 95 -3.48 8.76 -1.12
C TRP A 95 -4.52 9.73 -1.64
N ARG A 96 -5.09 9.49 -2.81
CA ARG A 96 -6.12 10.35 -3.41
C ARG A 96 -7.35 10.45 -2.50
N GLU A 97 -7.82 9.34 -1.96
CA GLU A 97 -8.93 9.30 -1.01
C GLU A 97 -8.61 10.08 0.28
N LEU A 98 -7.47 9.82 0.90
CA LEU A 98 -7.03 10.52 2.11
C LEU A 98 -6.86 12.02 1.87
N ARG A 99 -6.25 12.41 0.75
CA ARG A 99 -6.09 13.81 0.36
C ARG A 99 -7.43 14.53 0.28
N ASP A 100 -8.41 13.91 -0.37
CA ASP A 100 -9.75 14.50 -0.55
C ASP A 100 -10.49 14.62 0.80
N ILE A 101 -10.30 13.67 1.72
CA ILE A 101 -10.80 13.76 3.10
C ILE A 101 -10.11 14.91 3.84
N PHE A 102 -8.80 14.99 3.80
CA PHE A 102 -8.02 15.99 4.52
C PHE A 102 -8.30 17.41 4.02
N ILE A 103 -8.50 17.60 2.71
CA ILE A 103 -8.90 18.89 2.14
C ILE A 103 -10.33 19.26 2.58
N ARG A 104 -11.30 18.34 2.50
CA ARG A 104 -12.69 18.58 2.97
C ARG A 104 -12.75 18.95 4.44
N LYS A 105 -11.94 18.31 5.27
CA LYS A 105 -11.88 18.58 6.72
C LYS A 105 -10.97 19.75 7.06
N LYS A 106 -10.42 20.44 6.05
CA LYS A 106 -9.52 21.59 6.21
C LYS A 106 -8.31 21.28 7.09
N ILE A 107 -7.77 20.07 6.98
CA ILE A 107 -6.56 19.65 7.65
C ILE A 107 -5.35 20.08 6.84
N ILE A 108 -5.40 19.86 5.52
CA ILE A 108 -4.37 20.28 4.58
C ILE A 108 -4.94 21.21 3.52
N THR A 109 -4.08 22.05 2.96
CA THR A 109 -4.38 22.88 1.80
C THR A 109 -3.27 22.74 0.78
N GLN A 110 -3.55 23.08 -0.48
CA GLN A 110 -2.58 23.09 -1.56
C GLN A 110 -2.20 24.54 -1.87
N ASN A 111 -0.90 24.82 -2.02
CA ASN A 111 -0.42 26.12 -2.44
C ASN A 111 -0.40 26.23 -4.00
N ASP A 112 -0.11 27.43 -4.51
CA ASP A 112 -0.04 27.71 -5.95
C ASP A 112 0.99 26.87 -6.71
N LYS A 113 1.96 26.27 -5.98
CA LYS A 113 2.99 25.37 -6.55
C LYS A 113 2.58 23.89 -6.54
N GLY A 114 1.33 23.59 -6.18
CA GLY A 114 0.84 22.23 -6.10
C GLY A 114 1.37 21.43 -4.88
N GLN A 115 1.97 22.11 -3.90
CA GLN A 115 2.48 21.48 -2.68
C GLN A 115 1.45 21.57 -1.57
N TYR A 116 1.45 20.60 -0.67
CA TYR A 116 0.51 20.52 0.44
C TYR A 116 1.11 21.10 1.72
N LEU A 117 0.26 21.78 2.49
CA LEU A 117 0.58 22.39 3.76
C LEU A 117 -0.48 22.03 4.79
N LEU A 118 -0.05 21.85 6.04
CA LEU A 118 -0.98 21.68 7.15
C LEU A 118 -1.58 23.03 7.49
N CYS A 119 -2.91 23.15 7.48
CA CYS A 119 -3.62 24.40 7.81
C CYS A 119 -4.35 24.34 9.16
N ARG A 120 -4.40 23.16 9.78
CA ARG A 120 -5.02 22.99 11.09
C ARG A 120 -4.02 22.36 12.06
N ASP A 121 -4.05 22.84 13.32
CA ASP A 121 -3.24 22.22 14.36
C ASP A 121 -3.74 20.81 14.66
N LEU A 122 -2.85 19.83 14.55
CA LEU A 122 -3.17 18.42 14.82
C LEU A 122 -3.52 18.17 16.28
N SER A 123 -3.07 19.01 17.22
CA SER A 123 -3.45 18.93 18.63
C SER A 123 -4.97 19.10 18.84
N SER A 124 -5.64 19.80 17.92
CA SER A 124 -7.08 20.02 17.94
C SER A 124 -7.90 18.84 17.40
N ILE A 125 -7.24 17.82 16.80
CA ILE A 125 -7.88 16.68 16.16
C ILE A 125 -7.69 15.45 17.04
N LYS A 126 -8.80 14.86 17.48
CA LYS A 126 -8.77 13.63 18.27
C LYS A 126 -8.67 12.41 17.37
N PHE A 127 -8.01 11.37 17.83
CA PHE A 127 -7.79 10.15 17.03
C PHE A 127 -9.10 9.47 16.58
N TRP A 128 -10.13 9.44 17.45
CA TRP A 128 -11.43 8.89 17.08
C TRP A 128 -12.09 9.64 15.91
N GLN A 129 -11.88 10.98 15.82
CA GLN A 129 -12.38 11.80 14.71
C GLN A 129 -11.69 11.41 13.39
N LEU A 130 -10.37 11.19 13.43
CA LEU A 130 -9.64 10.73 12.25
C LEU A 130 -10.16 9.36 11.79
N LYS A 131 -10.35 8.41 12.72
CA LYS A 131 -10.90 7.10 12.43
C LYS A 131 -12.28 7.17 11.79
N GLU A 132 -13.17 8.00 12.33
CA GLU A 132 -14.50 8.23 11.77
C GLU A 132 -14.45 8.85 10.36
N TRP A 133 -13.53 9.78 10.11
CA TRP A 133 -13.41 10.43 8.80
C TRP A 133 -12.85 9.50 7.72
N VAL A 134 -11.94 8.62 8.10
CA VAL A 134 -11.33 7.65 7.19
C VAL A 134 -12.24 6.44 6.96
N ASN A 135 -13.24 6.23 7.86
CA ASN A 135 -14.23 5.15 7.77
C ASN A 135 -13.62 3.78 7.45
N ASP A 136 -12.55 3.44 8.17
CA ASP A 136 -11.82 2.20 7.95
C ASP A 136 -12.44 1.07 8.80
N GLU A 137 -13.25 0.23 8.16
CA GLU A 137 -13.90 -0.93 8.78
C GLU A 137 -13.00 -2.18 8.79
N ARG A 138 -11.79 -2.11 8.23
CA ARG A 138 -10.90 -3.26 8.16
C ARG A 138 -10.48 -3.72 9.56
N PRO A 139 -10.56 -5.02 9.85
CA PRO A 139 -10.08 -5.54 11.11
C PRO A 139 -8.56 -5.30 11.22
N LEU A 140 -8.15 -4.75 12.35
CA LEU A 140 -6.74 -4.64 12.70
C LEU A 140 -6.22 -6.03 13.07
N ASP A 141 -5.68 -6.77 12.12
CA ASP A 141 -4.81 -7.90 12.41
C ASP A 141 -3.44 -7.34 12.77
N THR A 142 -3.27 -7.12 14.08
CA THR A 142 -2.14 -6.35 14.61
C THR A 142 -0.94 -7.22 14.93
N GLU A 143 -1.00 -8.53 14.70
CA GLU A 143 0.11 -9.43 15.00
C GLU A 143 1.27 -9.24 14.02
N ASP A 144 0.98 -8.82 12.79
CA ASP A 144 1.98 -8.68 11.73
C ASP A 144 2.47 -7.23 11.50
N ILE A 145 1.88 -6.24 12.20
CA ILE A 145 2.25 -4.84 12.00
C ILE A 145 3.35 -4.45 12.97
N THR A 146 4.58 -4.34 12.46
CA THR A 146 5.72 -3.83 13.23
C THR A 146 5.66 -2.31 13.33
N ALA A 147 5.65 -1.79 14.56
CA ALA A 147 5.83 -0.37 14.82
C ALA A 147 7.32 -0.02 14.66
N HIS A 148 7.60 1.11 14.03
CA HIS A 148 8.97 1.61 13.83
C HIS A 148 9.25 2.88 14.66
N LEU A 149 8.20 3.48 15.23
CA LEU A 149 8.25 4.70 16.03
C LEU A 149 7.42 4.53 17.30
N GLU A 150 7.82 5.11 18.40
CA GLU A 150 7.16 5.00 19.72
C GLU A 150 5.68 5.44 19.68
N TRP A 151 5.36 6.50 18.94
CA TRP A 151 3.97 6.95 18.78
C TRP A 151 3.09 5.95 18.03
N GLN A 152 3.68 5.16 17.11
CA GLN A 152 2.95 4.10 16.40
C GLN A 152 2.56 2.98 17.35
N GLU A 153 3.45 2.57 18.26
CA GLU A 153 3.12 1.58 19.29
C GLU A 153 1.96 2.04 20.17
N HIS A 154 2.00 3.31 20.58
CA HIS A 154 0.92 3.88 21.38
C HIS A 154 -0.40 3.92 20.60
N ALA A 155 -0.41 4.35 19.35
CA ALA A 155 -1.59 4.35 18.49
C ALA A 155 -2.15 2.93 18.28
N TYR A 156 -1.27 1.94 18.09
CA TYR A 156 -1.67 0.54 17.93
C TYR A 156 -2.26 -0.05 19.21
N SER A 157 -1.72 0.31 20.36
CA SER A 157 -2.27 -0.12 21.66
C SER A 157 -3.69 0.41 21.87
N LEU A 158 -3.95 1.68 21.54
CA LEU A 158 -5.28 2.28 21.63
C LEU A 158 -6.30 1.61 20.69
N LEU A 159 -5.89 1.27 19.48
CA LEU A 159 -6.75 0.57 18.54
C LEU A 159 -7.07 -0.87 18.98
N ARG A 160 -6.09 -1.55 19.58
CA ARG A 160 -6.30 -2.88 20.19
C ARG A 160 -7.30 -2.79 21.35
N GLN A 161 -7.10 -1.86 22.26
CA GLN A 161 -7.99 -1.65 23.41
C GLN A 161 -9.41 -1.34 22.94
N GLN A 162 -9.61 -0.47 21.98
CA GLN A 162 -10.93 -0.19 21.42
C GLN A 162 -11.60 -1.43 20.83
N ARG A 163 -10.86 -2.30 20.15
CA ARG A 163 -11.39 -3.56 19.62
C ARG A 163 -11.85 -4.49 20.73
N ASP A 164 -11.06 -4.58 21.79
CA ASP A 164 -11.37 -5.47 22.92
C ASP A 164 -12.58 -4.95 23.70
N ASP A 165 -12.70 -3.65 23.90
CA ASP A 165 -13.87 -3.00 24.49
C ASP A 165 -15.14 -3.24 23.63
N GLN A 166 -15.04 -3.10 22.32
CA GLN A 166 -16.16 -3.42 21.42
C GLN A 166 -16.54 -4.89 21.46
N ARG A 167 -15.57 -5.82 21.56
CA ARG A 167 -15.84 -7.25 21.70
C ARG A 167 -16.53 -7.56 23.03
N GLN A 168 -16.15 -6.90 24.12
CA GLN A 168 -16.83 -7.07 25.42
C GLN A 168 -18.27 -6.58 25.37
N LEU A 169 -18.53 -5.43 24.73
CA LEU A 169 -19.90 -4.90 24.57
C LEU A 169 -20.78 -5.82 23.68
N LEU A 170 -20.19 -6.51 22.71
CA LEU A 170 -20.90 -7.41 21.80
C LEU A 170 -20.95 -8.87 22.30
N GLN A 171 -20.38 -9.18 23.47
CA GLN A 171 -20.44 -10.52 24.09
C GLN A 171 -21.81 -10.87 24.71
N ALA A 172 -22.70 -9.88 24.84
CA ALA A 172 -24.07 -10.14 25.26
C ALA A 172 -24.72 -11.18 24.32
N SER A 173 -25.23 -12.30 24.88
CA SER A 173 -25.86 -13.32 24.06
C SER A 173 -27.13 -12.76 23.42
N LEU A 174 -27.46 -13.22 22.20
CA LEU A 174 -28.69 -12.78 21.53
C LEU A 174 -29.94 -13.08 22.39
N VAL A 175 -29.87 -14.09 23.22
CA VAL A 175 -30.95 -14.44 24.17
C VAL A 175 -31.11 -13.37 25.26
N GLU A 176 -30.02 -12.79 25.75
CA GLU A 176 -30.07 -11.68 26.71
C GLU A 176 -30.60 -10.40 26.07
N LEU A 177 -30.34 -10.19 24.77
CA LEU A 177 -30.89 -9.06 24.01
C LEU A 177 -32.40 -9.21 23.77
N TYR A 178 -32.92 -10.45 23.63
CA TYR A 178 -34.35 -10.72 23.44
C TYR A 178 -35.15 -10.83 24.73
N SER A 179 -34.47 -10.90 25.89
CA SER A 179 -35.10 -11.00 27.19
C SER A 179 -35.31 -9.67 27.91
N LYS A 180 -34.90 -8.57 27.25
CA LYS A 180 -35.18 -7.19 27.70
C LYS A 180 -36.29 -6.57 26.83
#